data_31a131fcf337445ae7ddf2b5bb4fb057
#
_entry.id   31a131fcf337445ae7ddf2b5bb4fb057
#
_cell.length_a   1.000
_cell.length_b   1.000
_cell.length_c   1.000
_cell.angle_alpha   90.00
_cell.angle_beta   90.00
_cell.angle_gamma   90.00
#
_symmetry.space_group_name_H-M   'P 1'
#
loop_
_entity.id
_entity.type
_entity.pdbx_description
1 polymer ?
#
loop_
_entity_poly.entity_id
_entity_poly.type
_entity_poly.pdbx_seq_one_letter_code
_entity_poly.pdbx_strand_id
1 'polypeptide(L)'
;WLSIIVDEDADSKKIKPLPNLEFKFICANSLIDLDQNSETPLGGKDHNALAEELRTIRDAYFNTESLNKKKSLREKYNKLINEQEGLFGESKRSKQLKTYRPFDNEWSAGFFNPEFMFGKEKNEKFDVVIGNPPYVYLEKVKENKEEYKKVYTVIASRGDLYTLFYERGLDLTKKNIGLLCFITSNKWMRAGYGEK
;
A
#
# COMPACT_ATOMS: atom_id res chain seq x y z
N TRP A 1 12.94 15.10 -6.88
CA TRP A 1 14.12 15.42 -6.04
C TRP A 1 14.62 16.84 -6.28
N LEU A 2 14.80 17.28 -7.52
CA LEU A 2 15.26 18.63 -7.86
C LEU A 2 14.35 19.74 -7.32
N SER A 3 13.03 19.57 -7.31
CA SER A 3 12.09 20.57 -6.79
C SER A 3 12.16 20.77 -5.28
N ILE A 4 12.58 19.77 -4.51
CA ILE A 4 12.77 19.89 -3.05
C ILE A 4 14.05 20.66 -2.73
N ILE A 5 15.06 20.60 -3.62
CA ILE A 5 16.35 21.30 -3.45
C ILE A 5 16.26 22.77 -3.84
N VAL A 6 15.39 23.11 -4.79
CA VAL A 6 15.24 24.50 -5.32
C VAL A 6 14.65 25.45 -4.28
N ASP A 7 13.89 24.96 -3.32
CA ASP A 7 13.26 25.76 -2.26
C ASP A 7 14.17 25.98 -1.02
N GLU A 8 15.38 25.42 -1.02
CA GLU A 8 16.36 25.68 0.06
C GLU A 8 17.15 26.97 -0.24
N ASP A 9 17.25 27.85 0.76
CA ASP A 9 18.01 29.09 0.68
C ASP A 9 19.49 28.79 0.39
N ALA A 10 20.02 29.33 -0.69
CA ALA A 10 21.42 29.14 -1.12
C ALA A 10 22.44 29.57 -0.06
N ASP A 11 22.05 30.41 0.90
CA ASP A 11 22.85 30.89 2.01
C ASP A 11 22.79 30.00 3.27
N SER A 12 21.97 28.93 3.28
CA SER A 12 21.91 28.05 4.42
C SER A 12 23.19 27.19 4.52
N LYS A 13 24.02 27.49 5.48
CA LYS A 13 25.25 26.71 5.79
C LYS A 13 24.99 25.27 6.22
N LYS A 14 23.74 24.84 6.28
CA LYS A 14 23.28 23.48 6.59
C LYS A 14 22.15 23.09 5.64
N ILE A 15 22.51 22.46 4.55
CA ILE A 15 21.54 21.74 3.72
C ILE A 15 20.93 20.65 4.60
N LYS A 16 19.60 20.71 4.81
CA LYS A 16 18.90 19.65 5.52
C LYS A 16 18.99 18.35 4.71
N PRO A 17 19.30 17.22 5.33
CA PRO A 17 19.27 15.96 4.63
C PRO A 17 17.88 15.74 4.06
N LEU A 18 17.82 15.17 2.85
CA LEU A 18 16.56 14.82 2.18
C LEU A 18 15.73 13.91 3.11
N PRO A 19 14.41 14.15 3.19
CA PRO A 19 13.55 13.34 4.05
C PRO A 19 13.60 11.87 3.66
N ASN A 20 13.48 10.99 4.64
CA ASN A 20 13.33 9.57 4.39
C ASN A 20 12.09 9.32 3.56
N LEU A 21 12.28 8.78 2.36
CA LEU A 21 11.18 8.45 1.45
C LEU A 21 10.83 6.96 1.47
N GLU A 22 11.70 6.12 2.01
CA GLU A 22 11.40 4.72 2.27
C GLU A 22 10.14 4.62 3.14
N PHE A 23 9.32 3.63 2.92
CA PHE A 23 7.97 3.48 3.49
C PHE A 23 6.92 4.55 3.10
N LYS A 24 7.31 5.63 2.40
CA LYS A 24 6.37 6.62 1.86
C LYS A 24 6.03 6.36 0.40
N PHE A 25 6.93 5.72 -0.33
CA PHE A 25 6.73 5.24 -1.69
C PHE A 25 6.70 3.72 -1.68
N ILE A 26 5.59 3.16 -2.12
CA ILE A 26 5.35 1.72 -2.15
C ILE A 26 4.87 1.35 -3.53
N CYS A 27 5.54 0.37 -4.14
CA CYS A 27 5.05 -0.29 -5.34
C CYS A 27 4.19 -1.48 -4.92
N ALA A 28 2.90 -1.46 -5.24
CA ALA A 28 1.94 -2.46 -4.77
C ALA A 28 0.72 -2.57 -5.68
N ASN A 29 0.07 -3.74 -5.68
CA ASN A 29 -1.25 -3.89 -6.29
C ASN A 29 -2.31 -3.27 -5.37
N SER A 30 -2.72 -2.04 -5.67
CA SER A 30 -3.66 -1.27 -4.85
C SER A 30 -5.09 -1.80 -4.84
N LEU A 31 -5.44 -2.70 -5.78
CA LEU A 31 -6.76 -3.32 -5.86
C LEU A 31 -6.91 -4.58 -4.99
N ILE A 32 -5.86 -5.11 -4.43
CA ILE A 32 -5.89 -6.30 -3.57
C ILE A 32 -5.52 -5.88 -2.15
N ASP A 33 -6.38 -6.19 -1.19
CA ASP A 33 -6.07 -5.96 0.22
C ASP A 33 -5.32 -7.15 0.83
N LEU A 34 -4.69 -6.92 1.98
CA LEU A 34 -4.09 -7.98 2.78
C LEU A 34 -5.17 -8.89 3.33
N ASP A 35 -5.02 -10.20 3.13
CA ASP A 35 -5.97 -11.19 3.62
C ASP A 35 -6.12 -11.09 5.14
N GLN A 36 -7.35 -10.92 5.60
CA GLN A 36 -7.70 -10.82 7.03
C GLN A 36 -7.98 -12.19 7.66
N ASN A 37 -8.18 -13.23 6.84
CA ASN A 37 -8.40 -14.58 7.32
C ASN A 37 -7.08 -15.15 7.86
N SER A 38 -6.82 -14.90 9.12
CA SER A 38 -5.70 -15.47 9.84
C SER A 38 -6.11 -16.82 10.42
N GLU A 39 -5.57 -17.90 9.87
CA GLU A 39 -5.43 -19.10 10.68
C GLU A 39 -4.57 -18.74 11.90
N THR A 40 -5.01 -19.14 13.08
CA THR A 40 -4.30 -18.89 14.35
C THR A 40 -2.88 -19.46 14.22
N PRO A 41 -1.83 -18.69 14.51
CA PRO A 41 -0.47 -19.20 14.37
C PRO A 41 -0.23 -20.42 15.26
N LEU A 42 0.33 -21.46 14.71
CA LEU A 42 0.88 -22.60 15.45
C LEU A 42 2.14 -22.16 16.23
N GLY A 43 2.03 -21.17 17.12
CA GLY A 43 3.22 -20.68 17.83
C GLY A 43 3.03 -19.37 18.59
N GLY A 44 1.83 -18.85 18.67
CA GLY A 44 1.46 -17.88 19.72
C GLY A 44 1.93 -16.44 19.58
N LYS A 45 2.54 -15.99 18.49
CA LYS A 45 2.68 -14.54 18.25
C LYS A 45 1.44 -14.04 17.53
N ASP A 46 0.68 -13.18 18.21
CA ASP A 46 -0.47 -12.47 17.65
C ASP A 46 -0.03 -11.61 16.45
N HIS A 47 -0.80 -11.65 15.36
CA HIS A 47 -0.60 -10.79 14.20
C HIS A 47 -0.53 -9.30 14.56
N ASN A 48 -1.23 -8.89 15.63
CA ASN A 48 -1.22 -7.55 16.13
C ASN A 48 0.15 -7.19 16.77
N ALA A 49 0.75 -8.11 17.50
CA ALA A 49 2.06 -7.90 18.12
C ALA A 49 3.16 -7.70 17.06
N LEU A 50 3.11 -8.45 15.96
CA LEU A 50 4.02 -8.24 14.83
C LEU A 50 3.82 -6.89 14.17
N ALA A 51 2.57 -6.53 13.87
CA ALA A 51 2.25 -5.25 13.24
C ALA A 51 2.76 -4.08 14.08
N GLU A 52 2.62 -4.14 15.40
CA GLU A 52 3.15 -3.15 16.35
C GLU A 52 4.69 -3.14 16.38
N GLU A 53 5.33 -4.29 16.32
CA GLU A 53 6.80 -4.35 16.28
C GLU A 53 7.35 -3.74 14.96
N LEU A 54 6.73 -4.06 13.82
CA LEU A 54 7.07 -3.47 12.54
C LEU A 54 6.81 -1.95 12.50
N ARG A 55 5.70 -1.49 13.13
CA ARG A 55 5.39 -0.07 13.30
C ARG A 55 6.47 0.63 14.11
N THR A 56 6.88 0.06 15.23
CA THR A 56 7.94 0.60 16.10
C THR A 56 9.27 0.75 15.34
N ILE A 57 9.64 -0.26 14.55
CA ILE A 57 10.88 -0.21 13.75
C ILE A 57 10.78 0.87 12.67
N ARG A 58 9.65 0.98 11.99
CA ARG A 58 9.40 2.00 10.98
C ARG A 58 9.48 3.41 11.57
N ASP A 59 8.83 3.65 12.71
CA ASP A 59 8.85 4.94 13.38
C ASP A 59 10.26 5.30 13.85
N ALA A 60 11.03 4.33 14.38
CA ALA A 60 12.44 4.53 14.71
C ALA A 60 13.30 4.83 13.48
N TYR A 61 12.98 4.21 12.33
CA TYR A 61 13.66 4.46 11.07
C TYR A 61 13.40 5.87 10.55
N PHE A 62 12.18 6.38 10.65
CA PHE A 62 11.86 7.75 10.26
C PHE A 62 12.53 8.80 11.14
N ASN A 63 12.64 8.53 12.43
CA ASN A 63 13.15 9.48 13.42
C ASN A 63 14.67 9.43 13.58
N THR A 64 15.41 8.66 12.77
CA THR A 64 16.86 8.61 12.84
C THR A 64 17.53 9.14 11.58
N GLU A 65 18.57 9.97 11.75
CA GLU A 65 19.45 10.44 10.68
C GLU A 65 20.71 9.55 10.54
N SER A 66 20.99 8.71 11.52
CA SER A 66 22.18 7.86 11.55
C SER A 66 22.07 6.70 10.53
N LEU A 67 22.95 6.69 9.53
CA LEU A 67 23.02 5.65 8.52
C LEU A 67 23.23 4.24 9.11
N ASN A 68 24.08 4.13 10.13
CA ASN A 68 24.32 2.85 10.81
C ASN A 68 23.05 2.34 11.52
N LYS A 69 22.33 3.24 12.18
CA LYS A 69 21.07 2.90 12.83
C LYS A 69 19.98 2.53 11.82
N LYS A 70 19.91 3.23 10.69
CA LYS A 70 19.00 2.86 9.58
C LYS A 70 19.30 1.46 9.06
N LYS A 71 20.57 1.14 8.82
CA LYS A 71 20.98 -0.19 8.37
C LYS A 71 20.55 -1.28 9.35
N SER A 72 20.82 -1.11 10.64
CA SER A 72 20.39 -2.06 11.68
C SER A 72 18.88 -2.22 11.76
N LEU A 73 18.12 -1.12 11.66
CA LEU A 73 16.65 -1.17 11.67
C LEU A 73 16.10 -1.88 10.43
N ARG A 74 16.70 -1.66 9.25
CA ARG A 74 16.35 -2.37 8.02
C ARG A 74 16.61 -3.88 8.14
N GLU A 75 17.75 -4.27 8.68
CA GLU A 75 18.07 -5.68 8.92
C GLU A 75 17.07 -6.32 9.90
N LYS A 76 16.74 -5.61 10.98
CA LYS A 76 15.73 -6.06 11.97
C LYS A 76 14.35 -6.20 11.33
N TYR A 77 13.93 -5.24 10.51
CA TYR A 77 12.66 -5.29 9.79
C TYR A 77 12.58 -6.51 8.86
N ASN A 78 13.60 -6.71 8.01
CA ASN A 78 13.65 -7.83 7.08
C ASN A 78 13.67 -9.18 7.82
N LYS A 79 14.40 -9.27 8.93
CA LYS A 79 14.43 -10.47 9.77
C LYS A 79 13.04 -10.81 10.30
N LEU A 80 12.29 -9.83 10.82
CA LEU A 80 10.94 -10.04 11.31
C LEU A 80 9.97 -10.51 10.21
N ILE A 81 10.06 -9.94 9.01
CA ILE A 81 9.24 -10.39 7.88
C ILE A 81 9.58 -11.83 7.50
N ASN A 82 10.86 -12.19 7.44
CA ASN A 82 11.30 -13.54 7.08
C ASN A 82 10.96 -14.59 8.16
N GLU A 83 11.07 -14.24 9.44
CA GLU A 83 10.71 -15.15 10.55
C GLU A 83 9.23 -15.52 10.52
N GLN A 84 8.37 -14.70 9.93
CA GLN A 84 6.96 -15.03 9.72
C GLN A 84 6.77 -16.24 8.80
N GLU A 85 7.72 -16.51 7.93
CA GLU A 85 7.64 -17.64 6.99
C GLU A 85 7.54 -19.00 7.69
N GLY A 86 8.22 -19.12 8.84
CA GLY A 86 8.22 -20.37 9.63
C GLY A 86 7.01 -20.55 10.55
N LEU A 87 6.31 -19.45 10.90
CA LEU A 87 5.29 -19.46 11.95
C LEU A 87 3.86 -19.62 11.41
N PHE A 88 3.57 -19.21 10.16
CA PHE A 88 2.20 -19.11 9.63
C PHE A 88 1.84 -20.11 8.54
N GLY A 89 2.71 -21.06 8.21
CA GLY A 89 2.46 -22.01 7.12
C GLY A 89 2.31 -21.32 5.76
N GLU A 90 1.67 -22.00 4.79
CA GLU A 90 1.42 -21.48 3.44
C GLU A 90 0.07 -20.74 3.29
N SER A 91 -0.34 -19.96 4.28
CA SER A 91 -1.57 -19.17 4.20
C SER A 91 -1.50 -18.11 3.08
N LYS A 92 -2.66 -17.66 2.58
CA LYS A 92 -2.73 -16.56 1.59
C LYS A 92 -2.06 -15.29 2.11
N ARG A 93 -2.32 -14.94 3.37
CA ARG A 93 -1.69 -13.81 4.05
C ARG A 93 -0.17 -13.91 4.09
N SER A 94 0.37 -15.08 4.45
CA SER A 94 1.81 -15.34 4.46
C SER A 94 2.43 -15.15 3.08
N LYS A 95 1.79 -15.68 2.03
CA LYS A 95 2.23 -15.49 0.64
C LYS A 95 2.24 -14.02 0.21
N GLN A 96 1.22 -13.26 0.61
CA GLN A 96 1.16 -11.82 0.34
C GLN A 96 2.28 -11.07 1.07
N LEU A 97 2.49 -11.33 2.35
CA LEU A 97 3.54 -10.66 3.14
C LEU A 97 4.95 -10.87 2.55
N LYS A 98 5.24 -12.05 1.99
CA LYS A 98 6.49 -12.33 1.26
C LYS A 98 6.73 -11.40 0.07
N THR A 99 5.67 -10.87 -0.52
CA THR A 99 5.80 -9.92 -1.64
C THR A 99 6.10 -8.49 -1.19
N TYR A 100 6.06 -8.18 0.10
CA TYR A 100 6.28 -6.82 0.59
C TYR A 100 7.75 -6.56 0.92
N ARG A 101 8.40 -5.73 0.10
CA ARG A 101 9.82 -5.35 0.24
C ARG A 101 9.97 -3.83 0.22
N PRO A 102 9.76 -3.14 1.36
CA PRO A 102 9.70 -1.67 1.41
C PRO A 102 11.02 -0.96 1.08
N PHE A 103 12.13 -1.69 1.05
CA PHE A 103 13.45 -1.17 0.72
C PHE A 103 13.93 -1.54 -0.70
N ASP A 104 13.06 -2.18 -1.49
CA ASP A 104 13.35 -2.61 -2.86
C ASP A 104 12.34 -1.92 -3.81
N ASN A 105 12.79 -0.85 -4.44
CA ASN A 105 11.94 -0.03 -5.31
C ASN A 105 11.61 -0.71 -6.65
N GLU A 106 12.29 -1.78 -7.01
CA GLU A 106 12.03 -2.54 -8.24
C GLU A 106 10.99 -3.66 -8.00
N TRP A 107 10.64 -3.91 -6.74
CA TRP A 107 9.72 -4.97 -6.36
C TRP A 107 8.33 -4.44 -6.07
N SER A 108 7.31 -5.10 -6.65
CA SER A 108 5.91 -4.77 -6.41
C SER A 108 5.26 -5.78 -5.47
N ALA A 109 4.66 -5.27 -4.39
CA ALA A 109 3.86 -6.08 -3.49
C ALA A 109 2.55 -6.52 -4.14
N GLY A 110 2.14 -7.76 -3.95
CA GLY A 110 0.90 -8.32 -4.47
C GLY A 110 -0.38 -7.80 -3.79
N PHE A 111 -0.26 -6.89 -2.83
CA PHE A 111 -1.37 -6.33 -2.06
C PHE A 111 -1.07 -4.89 -1.63
N PHE A 112 -2.10 -4.16 -1.21
CA PHE A 112 -1.97 -2.84 -0.61
C PHE A 112 -2.86 -2.72 0.62
N ASN A 113 -2.24 -2.51 1.78
CA ASN A 113 -2.92 -2.31 3.04
C ASN A 113 -2.31 -1.12 3.80
N PRO A 114 -3.06 -0.01 3.98
CA PRO A 114 -2.56 1.21 4.62
C PRO A 114 -2.13 1.02 6.08
N GLU A 115 -2.84 0.20 6.84
CA GLU A 115 -2.52 -0.08 8.23
C GLU A 115 -1.15 -0.75 8.34
N PHE A 116 -0.91 -1.76 7.54
CA PHE A 116 0.34 -2.50 7.52
C PHE A 116 1.48 -1.70 6.90
N MET A 117 1.27 -1.10 5.73
CA MET A 117 2.33 -0.47 4.94
C MET A 117 2.73 0.92 5.44
N PHE A 118 1.75 1.75 5.86
CA PHE A 118 1.99 3.11 6.34
C PHE A 118 1.85 3.28 7.85
N GLY A 119 1.44 2.23 8.58
CA GLY A 119 1.21 2.28 10.02
C GLY A 119 0.02 3.14 10.40
N LYS A 120 -0.95 3.27 9.52
CA LYS A 120 -2.21 3.93 9.86
C LYS A 120 -2.94 3.13 10.94
N GLU A 121 -3.77 3.81 11.71
CA GLU A 121 -4.64 3.14 12.65
C GLU A 121 -5.70 2.30 11.93
N LYS A 122 -6.28 1.34 12.64
CA LYS A 122 -7.32 0.47 12.07
C LYS A 122 -8.47 1.31 11.53
N ASN A 123 -8.81 1.07 10.27
CA ASN A 123 -9.84 1.81 9.51
C ASN A 123 -9.54 3.31 9.31
N GLU A 124 -8.34 3.78 9.59
CA GLU A 124 -7.96 5.14 9.27
C GLU A 124 -7.88 5.33 7.75
N LYS A 125 -8.60 6.32 7.25
CA LYS A 125 -8.71 6.66 5.83
C LYS A 125 -7.85 7.88 5.48
N PHE A 126 -7.67 8.12 4.18
CA PHE A 126 -6.92 9.26 3.67
C PHE A 126 -7.82 10.49 3.51
N ASP A 127 -7.26 11.68 3.74
CA ASP A 127 -7.93 12.96 3.48
C ASP A 127 -8.07 13.21 1.98
N VAL A 128 -7.03 12.83 1.22
CA VAL A 128 -6.99 13.00 -0.23
C VAL A 128 -6.44 11.74 -0.88
N VAL A 129 -7.13 11.26 -1.92
CA VAL A 129 -6.69 10.17 -2.78
C VAL A 129 -6.62 10.69 -4.20
N ILE A 130 -5.42 10.70 -4.78
CA ILE A 130 -5.17 11.17 -6.14
C ILE A 130 -4.59 10.03 -6.97
N GLY A 131 -5.00 9.90 -8.22
CA GLY A 131 -4.46 8.85 -9.07
C GLY A 131 -4.73 9.04 -10.57
N ASN A 132 -3.98 8.28 -11.34
CA ASN A 132 -4.21 8.09 -12.77
C ASN A 132 -4.32 6.58 -13.03
N PRO A 133 -5.52 5.99 -12.82
CA PRO A 133 -5.73 4.57 -13.00
C PRO A 133 -5.51 4.11 -14.44
N PRO A 134 -5.06 2.86 -14.66
CA PRO A 134 -4.79 2.37 -16.01
C PRO A 134 -6.08 2.19 -16.82
N TYR A 135 -6.04 2.61 -18.11
CA TYR A 135 -7.13 2.45 -19.06
C TYR A 135 -7.05 1.09 -19.78
N VAL A 136 -7.35 0.03 -19.05
CA VAL A 136 -7.28 -1.35 -19.54
C VAL A 136 -8.64 -2.00 -19.36
N TYR A 137 -9.12 -2.73 -20.38
CA TYR A 137 -10.34 -3.52 -20.25
C TYR A 137 -10.15 -4.68 -19.27
N LEU A 138 -11.11 -4.90 -18.39
CA LEU A 138 -11.12 -6.01 -17.43
C LEU A 138 -10.99 -7.39 -18.10
N GLU A 139 -11.44 -7.54 -19.33
CA GLU A 139 -11.28 -8.78 -20.11
C GLU A 139 -9.82 -9.12 -20.38
N LYS A 140 -8.95 -8.11 -20.48
CA LYS A 140 -7.52 -8.28 -20.73
C LYS A 140 -6.73 -8.59 -19.44
N VAL A 141 -7.30 -8.33 -18.28
CA VAL A 141 -6.69 -8.63 -16.99
C VAL A 141 -7.00 -10.08 -16.63
N LYS A 142 -6.07 -10.99 -16.96
CA LYS A 142 -6.22 -12.42 -16.66
C LYS A 142 -5.92 -12.72 -15.19
N GLU A 143 -4.90 -12.05 -14.65
CA GLU A 143 -4.47 -12.20 -13.27
C GLU A 143 -5.46 -11.51 -12.32
N ASN A 144 -5.71 -12.13 -11.17
CA ASN A 144 -6.53 -11.60 -10.08
C ASN A 144 -8.02 -11.32 -10.42
N LYS A 145 -8.49 -11.64 -11.62
CA LYS A 145 -9.89 -11.37 -12.04
C LYS A 145 -10.92 -11.99 -11.11
N GLU A 146 -10.72 -13.23 -10.71
CA GLU A 146 -11.63 -13.92 -9.78
C GLU A 146 -11.58 -13.33 -8.38
N GLU A 147 -10.46 -12.76 -7.98
CA GLU A 147 -10.29 -12.06 -6.71
C GLU A 147 -11.04 -10.71 -6.75
N TYR A 148 -10.89 -9.95 -7.83
CA TYR A 148 -11.65 -8.71 -8.03
C TYR A 148 -13.16 -8.92 -7.99
N LYS A 149 -13.67 -9.99 -8.61
CA LYS A 149 -15.11 -10.32 -8.57
C LYS A 149 -15.66 -10.56 -7.17
N LYS A 150 -14.82 -11.00 -6.24
CA LYS A 150 -15.23 -11.25 -4.84
C LYS A 150 -15.28 -9.98 -4.01
N VAL A 151 -14.50 -8.97 -4.39
CA VAL A 151 -14.28 -7.75 -3.59
C VAL A 151 -15.08 -6.57 -4.13
N TYR A 152 -15.13 -6.40 -5.47
CA TYR A 152 -15.68 -5.20 -6.09
C TYR A 152 -17.08 -5.41 -6.61
N THR A 153 -17.97 -4.44 -6.32
CA THR A 153 -19.38 -4.47 -6.74
C THR A 153 -19.59 -3.88 -8.14
N VAL A 154 -18.69 -2.96 -8.55
CA VAL A 154 -18.78 -2.29 -9.86
C VAL A 154 -18.27 -3.13 -11.02
N ILE A 155 -17.86 -4.38 -10.76
CA ILE A 155 -17.31 -5.24 -11.81
C ILE A 155 -18.37 -5.61 -12.84
N ALA A 156 -18.15 -5.23 -14.09
CA ALA A 156 -18.98 -5.60 -15.22
C ALA A 156 -18.16 -6.36 -16.25
N SER A 157 -18.81 -7.25 -17.02
CA SER A 157 -18.13 -8.11 -18.00
C SER A 157 -17.35 -7.33 -19.07
N ARG A 158 -17.79 -6.11 -19.39
CA ARG A 158 -17.16 -5.21 -20.38
C ARG A 158 -16.68 -3.89 -19.78
N GLY A 159 -16.42 -3.86 -18.47
CA GLY A 159 -15.92 -2.67 -17.77
C GLY A 159 -14.42 -2.45 -17.97
N ASP A 160 -14.01 -1.23 -17.72
CA ASP A 160 -12.61 -0.86 -17.67
C ASP A 160 -12.04 -1.04 -16.25
N LEU A 161 -10.76 -1.36 -16.12
CA LEU A 161 -10.09 -1.59 -14.83
C LEU A 161 -10.18 -0.37 -13.90
N TYR A 162 -10.19 0.86 -14.44
CA TYR A 162 -10.26 2.08 -13.64
C TYR A 162 -11.55 2.19 -12.81
N THR A 163 -12.63 1.48 -13.17
CA THR A 163 -13.85 1.49 -12.35
C THR A 163 -13.63 0.85 -10.98
N LEU A 164 -12.80 -0.18 -10.89
CA LEU A 164 -12.40 -0.79 -9.62
C LEU A 164 -11.56 0.18 -8.78
N PHE A 165 -10.74 1.01 -9.43
CA PHE A 165 -9.99 2.04 -8.74
C PHE A 165 -10.89 3.12 -8.13
N TYR A 166 -12.04 3.46 -8.77
CA TYR A 166 -13.02 4.36 -8.16
C TYR A 166 -13.58 3.77 -6.86
N GLU A 167 -14.06 2.52 -6.89
CA GLU A 167 -14.59 1.85 -5.69
C GLU A 167 -13.50 1.77 -4.61
N ARG A 168 -12.28 1.35 -4.97
CA ARG A 168 -11.14 1.30 -4.04
C ARG A 168 -10.75 2.68 -3.52
N GLY A 169 -10.70 3.67 -4.38
CA GLY A 169 -10.37 5.05 -4.02
C GLY A 169 -11.38 5.63 -3.03
N LEU A 170 -12.68 5.42 -3.26
CA LEU A 170 -13.74 5.83 -2.34
C LEU A 170 -13.64 5.11 -0.99
N ASP A 171 -13.33 3.79 -1.02
CA ASP A 171 -13.10 3.05 0.23
C ASP A 171 -11.91 3.58 1.01
N LEU A 172 -10.84 3.99 0.36
CA LEU A 172 -9.64 4.55 0.99
C LEU A 172 -9.82 5.99 1.49
N THR A 173 -10.82 6.72 1.00
CA THR A 173 -11.04 8.14 1.30
C THR A 173 -11.92 8.31 2.53
N LYS A 174 -11.63 9.30 3.38
CA LYS A 174 -12.48 9.67 4.53
C LYS A 174 -13.88 10.05 4.07
N LYS A 175 -14.90 9.43 4.65
CA LYS A 175 -16.30 9.76 4.34
C LYS A 175 -16.60 11.21 4.71
N ASN A 176 -17.38 11.88 3.87
CA ASN A 176 -17.91 13.24 4.04
C ASN A 176 -16.90 14.40 4.02
N ILE A 177 -15.61 14.15 4.24
CA ILE A 177 -14.58 15.21 4.34
C ILE A 177 -13.37 14.95 3.44
N GLY A 178 -13.20 13.74 2.93
CA GLY A 178 -12.07 13.38 2.05
C GLY A 178 -12.35 13.73 0.60
N LEU A 179 -11.29 13.86 -0.18
CA LEU A 179 -11.31 14.18 -1.60
C LEU A 179 -10.73 13.02 -2.43
N LEU A 180 -11.48 12.55 -3.42
CA LEU A 180 -11.00 11.63 -4.45
C LEU A 180 -10.83 12.39 -5.76
N CYS A 181 -9.64 12.33 -6.36
CA CYS A 181 -9.33 12.99 -7.63
C CYS A 181 -8.60 12.02 -8.57
N PHE A 182 -9.27 11.60 -9.64
CA PHE A 182 -8.70 10.71 -10.65
C PHE A 182 -8.74 11.32 -12.04
N ILE A 183 -7.69 11.10 -12.81
CA ILE A 183 -7.69 11.34 -14.26
C ILE A 183 -8.19 10.06 -14.94
N THR A 184 -9.39 10.08 -15.50
CA THR A 184 -10.00 8.91 -16.14
C THR A 184 -10.80 9.27 -17.37
N SER A 185 -11.15 8.26 -18.19
CA SER A 185 -12.13 8.42 -19.28
C SER A 185 -13.52 8.70 -18.69
N ASN A 186 -14.30 9.55 -19.37
CA ASN A 186 -15.70 9.80 -19.02
C ASN A 186 -16.69 8.78 -19.62
N LYS A 187 -16.21 7.72 -20.24
CA LYS A 187 -17.06 6.68 -20.83
C LYS A 187 -18.03 6.06 -19.81
N TRP A 188 -17.60 5.86 -18.58
CA TRP A 188 -18.41 5.26 -17.54
C TRP A 188 -19.67 6.08 -17.22
N MET A 189 -19.63 7.40 -17.39
CA MET A 189 -20.78 8.29 -17.18
C MET A 189 -21.92 8.07 -18.20
N ARG A 190 -21.62 7.39 -19.30
CA ARG A 190 -22.57 7.09 -20.39
C ARG A 190 -22.84 5.61 -20.58
N ALA A 191 -22.18 4.77 -19.81
CA ALA A 191 -22.30 3.31 -19.90
C ALA A 191 -23.08 2.77 -18.69
N GLY A 192 -23.94 1.77 -18.90
CA GLY A 192 -24.77 1.21 -17.85
C GLY A 192 -24.01 0.62 -16.64
N TYR A 193 -22.69 0.41 -16.76
CA TYR A 193 -21.85 0.02 -15.62
C TYR A 193 -21.44 1.20 -14.72
N GLY A 194 -21.69 2.42 -15.15
CA GLY A 194 -21.42 3.62 -14.38
C GLY A 194 -22.58 4.05 -13.46
N GLU A 195 -23.70 3.35 -13.52
CA GLU A 195 -24.89 3.58 -12.68
C GLU A 195 -24.79 2.88 -11.32
N LYS A 196 -23.78 2.04 -11.13
CA LYS A 196 -23.52 1.32 -9.88
C LYS A 196 -22.52 2.09 -9.03
#